data_eb4da1e8b57d89a19974dba05d624350
#
_entry.id   eb4da1e8b57d89a19974dba05d624350
#
_cell.length_a   1.000
_cell.length_b   1.000
_cell.length_c   1.000
_cell.angle_alpha   90.00
_cell.angle_beta   90.00
_cell.angle_gamma   90.00
#
_symmetry.space_group_name_H-M   'P 1'
#
loop_
_entity.id
_entity.type
_entity.pdbx_description
1 polymer ?
#
loop_
_entity_poly.entity_id
_entity_poly.type
_entity_poly.pdbx_seq_one_letter_code
_entity_poly.pdbx_strand_id
1 'polypeptide(L)'
;MKLMKKTLSLMLCLIIALSVGSTALAVDVPASWQNKWADYSKNIAPAVTMFPGSDETERYIAWYSSSDEGYVELTAKGETKKFTATATDVPDGSYRLGAVITDLTADTYAYTCHSGDFVSDKYEFTVDATDKVTALYISDIHMAIEDENENALIERSYIYNETLNAALKNADDGLDIILSGGDQASQGLTEELIALSSPELMKTIPFAPTVGNHDRKSIGYKYYTFLPNQADLAFKSYIGTDYWVRYGDALFLMFDSCNTSMMGHYKFAKAATKANEDATWVIAVMHHDMFGGREPWLNSENTLLRILWTPLFDQYGVDMCLYGHSHYYSVSDVIYNNKTKVDLEDKNEITDPAGTVYLSTGSVNNFAPLLDDDGNVPPVGELAAFTYLEEEEPLYTLLDFTDDALTVNSYTVDDSENIYSLTISKSDKDGGHTFRNTKWYMRGFTYFVSVIVNIINNSDMYNRYKDQGFDVSLYEGLIGS
;
A
#
# COMPACT_ATOMS: atom_id res chain seq x y z
N MET A 1 36.97 12.51 -6.81
CA MET A 1 36.37 11.26 -7.33
C MET A 1 36.51 10.05 -6.38
N LYS A 2 37.72 9.61 -5.95
CA LYS A 2 37.83 8.47 -5.01
C LYS A 2 37.22 8.73 -3.63
N LEU A 3 37.23 9.96 -3.12
CA LEU A 3 36.64 10.32 -1.83
C LEU A 3 35.10 10.37 -1.93
N MET A 4 34.56 10.95 -3.00
CA MET A 4 33.12 10.97 -3.27
C MET A 4 32.53 9.56 -3.47
N LYS A 5 33.23 8.65 -4.16
CA LYS A 5 32.81 7.25 -4.27
C LYS A 5 32.81 6.50 -2.93
N LYS A 6 33.75 6.80 -2.03
CA LYS A 6 33.77 6.22 -0.68
C LYS A 6 32.65 6.74 0.20
N THR A 7 32.33 8.04 0.13
CA THR A 7 31.23 8.63 0.91
C THR A 7 29.87 8.17 0.39
N LEU A 8 29.71 8.07 -0.93
CA LEU A 8 28.48 7.53 -1.55
C LEU A 8 28.33 6.03 -1.27
N SER A 9 29.42 5.24 -1.30
CA SER A 9 29.42 3.82 -0.99
C SER A 9 29.16 3.55 0.50
N LEU A 10 29.62 4.44 1.41
CA LEU A 10 29.26 4.34 2.84
C LEU A 10 27.81 4.68 3.11
N MET A 11 27.23 5.67 2.40
CA MET A 11 25.79 5.95 2.48
C MET A 11 24.94 4.78 1.95
N LEU A 12 25.39 4.10 0.90
CA LEU A 12 24.67 2.94 0.35
C LEU A 12 24.78 1.69 1.22
N CYS A 13 25.92 1.48 1.90
CA CYS A 13 26.09 0.32 2.80
C CYS A 13 25.28 0.43 4.10
N LEU A 14 24.90 1.63 4.53
CA LEU A 14 24.01 1.81 5.68
C LEU A 14 22.54 1.48 5.37
N ILE A 15 22.13 1.53 4.10
CA ILE A 15 20.76 1.19 3.67
C ILE A 15 20.49 -0.34 3.70
N ILE A 16 21.51 -1.16 3.73
CA ILE A 16 21.39 -2.63 3.56
C ILE A 16 21.48 -3.42 4.89
N ALA A 17 21.80 -2.78 6.01
CA ALA A 17 22.26 -3.52 7.20
C ALA A 17 21.39 -3.46 8.45
N LEU A 18 20.13 -3.12 8.36
CA LEU A 18 19.22 -3.21 9.52
C LEU A 18 17.96 -4.02 9.19
N SER A 19 18.13 -5.32 8.98
CA SER A 19 17.07 -6.24 9.37
C SER A 19 17.09 -6.31 10.89
N VAL A 20 16.35 -5.46 11.55
CA VAL A 20 16.05 -5.58 12.96
C VAL A 20 15.33 -6.91 13.12
N GLY A 21 15.90 -7.84 13.84
CA GLY A 21 15.21 -9.09 14.19
C GLY A 21 13.99 -8.72 15.05
N SER A 22 12.81 -8.72 14.45
CA SER A 22 11.57 -8.64 15.19
C SER A 22 11.46 -9.90 16.05
N THR A 23 11.33 -9.73 17.34
CA THR A 23 10.85 -10.81 18.21
C THR A 23 9.38 -11.02 17.89
N ALA A 24 9.08 -12.01 17.06
CA ALA A 24 7.69 -12.40 16.83
C ALA A 24 7.09 -12.79 18.19
N LEU A 25 6.03 -12.10 18.61
CA LEU A 25 5.21 -12.54 19.74
C LEU A 25 4.62 -13.90 19.38
N ALA A 26 4.75 -14.88 20.27
CA ALA A 26 4.13 -16.18 20.08
C ALA A 26 2.59 -16.01 20.20
N VAL A 27 1.92 -15.98 19.06
CA VAL A 27 0.46 -15.84 18.98
C VAL A 27 -0.17 -17.22 19.17
N ASP A 28 -1.15 -17.32 20.07
CA ASP A 28 -1.95 -18.55 20.23
C ASP A 28 -2.99 -18.66 19.11
N VAL A 29 -2.57 -19.24 17.98
CA VAL A 29 -3.43 -19.42 16.81
C VAL A 29 -4.52 -20.43 17.07
N PRO A 30 -5.81 -20.09 16.99
CA PRO A 30 -6.90 -21.00 17.25
C PRO A 30 -6.89 -22.22 16.33
N ALA A 31 -7.31 -23.40 16.85
CA ALA A 31 -7.40 -24.63 16.07
C ALA A 31 -8.29 -24.48 14.82
N SER A 32 -9.32 -23.65 14.88
CA SER A 32 -10.18 -23.31 13.73
C SER A 32 -9.39 -22.68 12.57
N TRP A 33 -8.49 -21.76 12.86
CA TRP A 33 -7.63 -21.13 11.84
C TRP A 33 -6.57 -22.10 11.33
N GLN A 34 -5.94 -22.88 12.21
CA GLN A 34 -4.99 -23.92 11.82
C GLN A 34 -5.61 -24.95 10.86
N ASN A 35 -6.88 -25.36 11.10
CA ASN A 35 -7.60 -26.26 10.22
C ASN A 35 -7.93 -25.59 8.88
N LYS A 36 -8.41 -24.34 8.88
CA LYS A 36 -8.66 -23.55 7.67
C LYS A 36 -7.37 -23.39 6.85
N TRP A 37 -6.26 -23.10 7.52
CA TRP A 37 -4.97 -22.98 6.88
C TRP A 37 -4.51 -24.31 6.27
N ALA A 38 -4.67 -25.43 6.97
CA ALA A 38 -4.30 -26.76 6.46
C ALA A 38 -5.09 -27.13 5.19
N ASP A 39 -6.35 -26.72 5.07
CA ASP A 39 -7.14 -26.88 3.85
C ASP A 39 -6.70 -25.89 2.76
N TYR A 40 -6.47 -24.65 3.10
CA TYR A 40 -5.98 -23.61 2.21
C TYR A 40 -4.62 -23.96 1.61
N SER A 41 -3.66 -24.39 2.43
CA SER A 41 -2.32 -24.76 2.01
C SER A 41 -2.25 -26.02 1.12
N LYS A 42 -3.19 -26.95 1.24
CA LYS A 42 -3.32 -28.10 0.33
C LYS A 42 -3.82 -27.70 -1.05
N ASN A 43 -4.58 -26.61 -1.12
CA ASN A 43 -5.20 -26.08 -2.33
C ASN A 43 -4.63 -24.68 -2.67
N ILE A 44 -3.36 -24.46 -2.38
CA ILE A 44 -2.65 -23.16 -2.52
C ILE A 44 -2.88 -22.48 -3.87
N ALA A 45 -3.33 -23.23 -4.85
CA ALA A 45 -3.42 -22.77 -6.20
C ALA A 45 -4.45 -21.70 -6.44
N PRO A 46 -5.60 -21.45 -5.89
CA PRO A 46 -6.37 -20.37 -6.49
C PRO A 46 -6.18 -18.99 -5.89
N ALA A 47 -5.77 -18.82 -4.63
CA ALA A 47 -5.53 -17.52 -3.99
C ALA A 47 -6.40 -16.36 -4.52
N VAL A 48 -7.74 -16.57 -4.56
CA VAL A 48 -8.67 -15.58 -5.11
C VAL A 48 -8.57 -14.28 -4.33
N THR A 49 -8.36 -13.18 -5.04
CA THR A 49 -8.24 -11.85 -4.46
C THR A 49 -9.06 -10.86 -5.27
N MET A 50 -9.80 -9.99 -4.57
CA MET A 50 -10.48 -8.86 -5.17
C MET A 50 -9.58 -7.63 -5.12
N PHE A 51 -9.38 -7.00 -6.27
CA PHE A 51 -8.71 -5.72 -6.42
C PHE A 51 -9.70 -4.65 -6.86
N PRO A 52 -9.42 -3.36 -6.60
CA PRO A 52 -10.27 -2.30 -7.09
C PRO A 52 -10.25 -2.24 -8.62
N GLY A 53 -11.36 -1.78 -9.21
CA GLY A 53 -11.36 -1.23 -10.56
C GLY A 53 -10.94 0.25 -10.56
N SER A 54 -11.24 0.95 -11.66
CA SER A 54 -10.97 2.39 -11.76
C SER A 54 -11.79 3.19 -10.72
N ASP A 55 -13.00 2.72 -10.46
CA ASP A 55 -13.93 3.29 -9.50
C ASP A 55 -14.81 2.21 -8.85
N GLU A 56 -15.76 2.62 -8.03
CA GLU A 56 -16.68 1.74 -7.30
C GLU A 56 -17.62 0.91 -8.21
N THR A 57 -17.72 1.22 -9.49
CA THR A 57 -18.53 0.45 -10.46
C THR A 57 -17.79 -0.72 -11.10
N GLU A 58 -16.53 -0.90 -10.74
CA GLU A 58 -15.69 -1.98 -11.26
C GLU A 58 -15.04 -2.79 -10.15
N ARG A 59 -14.82 -4.08 -10.42
CA ARG A 59 -14.00 -4.99 -9.58
C ARG A 59 -13.08 -5.82 -10.45
N TYR A 60 -11.85 -5.97 -10.02
CA TYR A 60 -10.85 -6.81 -10.66
C TYR A 60 -10.64 -8.05 -9.79
N ILE A 61 -10.97 -9.22 -10.32
CA ILE A 61 -10.82 -10.50 -9.60
C ILE A 61 -9.64 -11.25 -10.20
N ALA A 62 -8.66 -11.62 -9.38
CA ALA A 62 -7.52 -12.41 -9.81
C ALA A 62 -7.37 -13.69 -9.01
N TRP A 63 -6.83 -14.74 -9.65
CA TRP A 63 -6.50 -16.02 -9.02
C TRP A 63 -5.41 -16.75 -9.80
N TYR A 64 -4.72 -17.67 -9.14
CA TYR A 64 -3.76 -18.56 -9.79
C TYR A 64 -4.44 -19.82 -10.33
N SER A 65 -3.95 -20.35 -11.44
CA SER A 65 -4.50 -21.53 -12.12
C SER A 65 -3.43 -22.29 -12.89
N SER A 66 -3.65 -23.61 -13.05
CA SER A 66 -2.89 -24.44 -14.00
C SER A 66 -3.43 -24.35 -15.43
N SER A 67 -4.60 -23.72 -15.65
CA SER A 67 -5.20 -23.46 -16.95
C SER A 67 -5.08 -22.00 -17.31
N ASP A 68 -4.81 -21.73 -18.59
CA ASP A 68 -4.80 -20.39 -19.18
C ASP A 68 -6.20 -19.87 -19.55
N GLU A 69 -7.24 -20.71 -19.39
CA GLU A 69 -8.63 -20.35 -19.62
C GLU A 69 -9.41 -20.29 -18.29
N GLY A 70 -10.20 -19.22 -18.12
CA GLY A 70 -11.05 -19.05 -16.96
C GLY A 70 -12.06 -17.92 -17.10
N TYR A 71 -13.00 -17.84 -16.17
CA TYR A 71 -13.99 -16.78 -16.09
C TYR A 71 -14.52 -16.62 -14.66
N VAL A 72 -15.08 -15.44 -14.39
CA VAL A 72 -15.89 -15.19 -13.21
C VAL A 72 -17.35 -15.27 -13.60
N GLU A 73 -18.14 -16.02 -12.82
CA GLU A 73 -19.60 -16.02 -12.90
C GLU A 73 -20.15 -15.13 -11.79
N LEU A 74 -20.82 -14.03 -12.18
CA LEU A 74 -21.38 -13.03 -11.27
C LEU A 74 -22.89 -13.12 -11.29
N THR A 75 -23.50 -13.18 -10.12
CA THR A 75 -24.96 -13.27 -9.95
C THR A 75 -25.48 -12.12 -9.10
N ALA A 76 -26.49 -11.43 -9.57
CA ALA A 76 -27.27 -10.44 -8.82
C ALA A 76 -28.72 -10.41 -9.31
N LYS A 77 -29.68 -10.17 -8.42
CA LYS A 77 -31.12 -10.09 -8.74
C LYS A 77 -31.69 -11.31 -9.55
N GLY A 78 -31.03 -12.46 -9.39
CA GLY A 78 -31.43 -13.70 -10.11
C GLY A 78 -30.88 -13.77 -11.55
N GLU A 79 -30.10 -12.81 -12.00
CA GLU A 79 -29.41 -12.87 -13.28
C GLU A 79 -27.94 -13.25 -13.07
N THR A 80 -27.40 -14.03 -14.01
CA THR A 80 -26.01 -14.45 -13.99
C THR A 80 -25.30 -13.98 -15.25
N LYS A 81 -24.13 -13.35 -15.07
CA LYS A 81 -23.23 -12.89 -16.16
C LYS A 81 -21.88 -13.57 -16.03
N LYS A 82 -21.19 -13.78 -17.17
CA LYS A 82 -19.85 -14.32 -17.23
C LYS A 82 -18.87 -13.26 -17.71
N PHE A 83 -17.75 -13.14 -16.99
CA PHE A 83 -16.62 -12.26 -17.32
C PHE A 83 -15.41 -13.12 -17.60
N THR A 84 -14.97 -13.16 -18.86
CA THR A 84 -13.79 -13.94 -19.27
C THR A 84 -12.52 -13.38 -18.65
N ALA A 85 -11.70 -14.25 -18.09
CA ALA A 85 -10.41 -13.86 -17.53
C ALA A 85 -9.32 -13.81 -18.62
N THR A 86 -8.35 -12.92 -18.41
CA THR A 86 -7.10 -12.87 -19.18
C THR A 86 -6.01 -13.59 -18.39
N ALA A 87 -5.27 -14.48 -19.07
CA ALA A 87 -4.15 -15.18 -18.48
C ALA A 87 -2.84 -14.37 -18.58
N THR A 88 -2.03 -14.46 -17.56
CA THR A 88 -0.64 -13.98 -17.53
C THR A 88 0.25 -15.14 -17.10
N ASP A 89 1.26 -15.48 -17.90
CA ASP A 89 2.21 -16.55 -17.57
C ASP A 89 2.99 -16.21 -16.31
N VAL A 90 3.08 -17.16 -15.37
CA VAL A 90 3.89 -17.09 -14.16
C VAL A 90 5.15 -17.95 -14.35
N PRO A 91 6.33 -17.55 -13.85
CA PRO A 91 7.59 -18.28 -14.09
C PRO A 91 7.62 -19.72 -13.61
N ASP A 92 6.77 -20.11 -12.66
CA ASP A 92 6.63 -21.47 -12.17
C ASP A 92 5.83 -22.41 -13.10
N GLY A 93 5.32 -21.88 -14.23
CA GLY A 93 4.52 -22.60 -15.21
C GLY A 93 3.02 -22.58 -14.93
N SER A 94 2.58 -21.87 -13.91
CA SER A 94 1.17 -21.56 -13.68
C SER A 94 0.73 -20.30 -14.43
N TYR A 95 -0.54 -19.93 -14.29
CA TYR A 95 -1.12 -18.69 -14.83
C TYR A 95 -1.74 -17.88 -13.70
N ARG A 96 -1.58 -16.54 -13.76
CA ARG A 96 -2.47 -15.64 -13.05
C ARG A 96 -3.61 -15.29 -13.99
N LEU A 97 -4.83 -15.68 -13.64
CA LEU A 97 -6.05 -15.27 -14.32
C LEU A 97 -6.60 -13.99 -13.72
N GLY A 98 -7.09 -13.10 -14.55
CA GLY A 98 -7.67 -11.83 -14.12
C GLY A 98 -8.93 -11.50 -14.90
N ALA A 99 -10.07 -11.36 -14.22
CA ALA A 99 -11.34 -10.94 -14.81
C ALA A 99 -11.70 -9.52 -14.35
N VAL A 100 -12.14 -8.70 -15.30
CA VAL A 100 -12.62 -7.33 -15.06
C VAL A 100 -14.15 -7.36 -15.06
N ILE A 101 -14.74 -7.00 -13.94
CA ILE A 101 -16.19 -6.85 -13.77
C ILE A 101 -16.51 -5.36 -13.88
N THR A 102 -17.43 -5.00 -14.75
CA THR A 102 -17.83 -3.62 -15.02
C THR A 102 -19.34 -3.44 -14.86
N ASP A 103 -19.76 -2.18 -14.89
CA ASP A 103 -21.17 -1.78 -14.86
C ASP A 103 -21.89 -2.22 -13.56
N LEU A 104 -21.17 -2.26 -12.45
CA LEU A 104 -21.75 -2.51 -11.14
C LEU A 104 -22.59 -1.30 -10.71
N THR A 105 -23.69 -1.58 -10.05
CA THR A 105 -24.58 -0.59 -9.44
C THR A 105 -24.83 -0.98 -8.00
N ALA A 106 -25.41 -0.10 -7.20
CA ALA A 106 -25.76 -0.42 -5.82
C ALA A 106 -26.61 -1.69 -5.71
N ASP A 107 -25.99 -2.76 -5.21
CA ASP A 107 -26.58 -4.10 -5.05
C ASP A 107 -25.62 -5.01 -4.28
N THR A 108 -26.12 -6.19 -3.89
CA THR A 108 -25.30 -7.30 -3.42
C THR A 108 -25.07 -8.29 -4.54
N TYR A 109 -23.83 -8.61 -4.78
CA TYR A 109 -23.36 -9.51 -5.84
C TYR A 109 -22.76 -10.76 -5.24
N ALA A 110 -22.97 -11.89 -5.91
CA ALA A 110 -22.31 -13.14 -5.59
C ALA A 110 -21.49 -13.60 -6.79
N TYR A 111 -20.28 -14.13 -6.55
CA TYR A 111 -19.45 -14.61 -7.64
C TYR A 111 -18.72 -15.92 -7.32
N THR A 112 -18.34 -16.63 -8.39
CA THR A 112 -17.45 -17.79 -8.37
C THR A 112 -16.41 -17.66 -9.49
N CYS A 113 -15.17 -18.11 -9.22
CA CYS A 113 -14.10 -18.20 -10.20
C CYS A 113 -14.02 -19.60 -10.77
N HIS A 114 -13.83 -19.72 -12.10
CA HIS A 114 -13.77 -20.99 -12.83
C HIS A 114 -12.49 -21.04 -13.67
N SER A 115 -11.73 -22.15 -13.60
CA SER A 115 -10.59 -22.42 -14.50
C SER A 115 -10.25 -23.91 -14.51
N GLY A 116 -10.24 -24.55 -15.70
CA GLY A 116 -10.10 -26.00 -15.83
C GLY A 116 -11.18 -26.72 -15.00
N ASP A 117 -10.76 -27.59 -14.10
CA ASP A 117 -11.66 -28.32 -13.17
C ASP A 117 -11.91 -27.53 -11.85
N PHE A 118 -11.27 -26.41 -11.66
CA PHE A 118 -11.40 -25.59 -10.46
C PHE A 118 -12.67 -24.73 -10.51
N VAL A 119 -13.42 -24.73 -9.41
CA VAL A 119 -14.50 -23.81 -9.10
C VAL A 119 -14.30 -23.33 -7.68
N SER A 120 -14.21 -22.00 -7.48
CA SER A 120 -14.06 -21.44 -6.15
C SER A 120 -15.31 -21.61 -5.30
N ASP A 121 -15.18 -21.37 -4.00
CA ASP A 121 -16.33 -21.07 -3.16
C ASP A 121 -17.09 -19.86 -3.71
N LYS A 122 -18.34 -19.72 -3.29
CA LYS A 122 -19.16 -18.57 -3.62
C LYS A 122 -18.85 -17.44 -2.65
N TYR A 123 -18.41 -16.30 -3.18
CA TYR A 123 -18.16 -15.08 -2.43
C TYR A 123 -19.24 -14.05 -2.69
N GLU A 124 -19.50 -13.18 -1.70
CA GLU A 124 -20.48 -12.11 -1.82
C GLU A 124 -19.84 -10.75 -1.47
N PHE A 125 -20.17 -9.72 -2.24
CA PHE A 125 -19.77 -8.35 -1.96
C PHE A 125 -20.93 -7.38 -2.25
N THR A 126 -20.89 -6.22 -1.63
CA THR A 126 -21.89 -5.17 -1.82
C THR A 126 -21.23 -3.95 -2.49
N VAL A 127 -21.98 -3.31 -3.38
CA VAL A 127 -21.70 -1.95 -3.87
C VAL A 127 -22.79 -1.08 -3.25
N ASP A 128 -22.39 -0.12 -2.45
CA ASP A 128 -23.32 0.75 -1.74
C ASP A 128 -23.76 1.95 -2.59
N ALA A 129 -24.92 2.51 -2.26
CA ALA A 129 -25.46 3.70 -2.89
C ALA A 129 -25.16 4.98 -2.06
N THR A 130 -24.27 4.88 -1.09
CA THR A 130 -24.00 5.97 -0.16
C THR A 130 -22.97 6.94 -0.76
N ASP A 131 -23.11 8.23 -0.43
CA ASP A 131 -22.10 9.24 -0.77
C ASP A 131 -20.89 9.21 0.20
N LYS A 132 -20.89 8.27 1.15
CA LYS A 132 -19.79 8.04 2.12
C LYS A 132 -18.92 6.87 1.64
N VAL A 133 -17.60 7.03 1.71
CA VAL A 133 -16.62 5.96 1.47
C VAL A 133 -15.84 5.71 2.73
N THR A 134 -15.79 4.45 3.18
CA THR A 134 -14.97 4.01 4.30
C THR A 134 -13.80 3.18 3.81
N ALA A 135 -12.58 3.72 3.89
CA ALA A 135 -11.36 3.02 3.55
C ALA A 135 -10.63 2.53 4.81
N LEU A 136 -10.23 1.25 4.79
CA LEU A 136 -9.27 0.73 5.76
C LEU A 136 -7.86 1.02 5.27
N TYR A 137 -7.02 1.61 6.09
CA TYR A 137 -5.59 1.75 5.83
C TYR A 137 -4.76 0.90 6.80
N ILE A 138 -3.88 0.08 6.23
CA ILE A 138 -2.89 -0.77 6.91
C ILE A 138 -1.56 -0.70 6.16
N SER A 139 -0.47 -1.13 6.79
CA SER A 139 0.85 -1.21 6.17
C SER A 139 1.70 -2.32 6.80
N ASP A 140 2.80 -2.66 6.12
CA ASP A 140 3.83 -3.55 6.66
C ASP A 140 3.26 -4.87 7.20
N ILE A 141 2.46 -5.54 6.34
CA ILE A 141 1.80 -6.81 6.68
C ILE A 141 2.83 -7.91 6.87
N HIS A 142 3.93 -7.90 6.11
CA HIS A 142 5.06 -8.80 6.26
C HIS A 142 4.69 -10.29 6.37
N MET A 143 3.87 -10.81 5.46
CA MET A 143 3.76 -12.26 5.34
C MET A 143 5.15 -12.84 5.15
N ALA A 144 5.52 -13.85 5.94
CA ALA A 144 6.88 -14.37 5.94
C ALA A 144 6.94 -15.88 6.00
N ILE A 145 7.90 -16.43 5.26
CA ILE A 145 8.45 -17.78 5.45
C ILE A 145 9.73 -17.62 6.27
N GLU A 146 9.82 -18.29 7.39
CA GLU A 146 10.96 -18.20 8.31
C GLU A 146 11.58 -19.59 8.54
N ASP A 147 12.91 -19.70 8.42
CA ASP A 147 13.62 -20.96 8.59
C ASP A 147 13.51 -21.51 10.03
N GLU A 148 13.38 -20.62 11.00
CA GLU A 148 13.32 -20.96 12.43
C GLU A 148 11.88 -21.13 12.96
N ASN A 149 10.87 -20.71 12.19
CA ASN A 149 9.45 -20.81 12.54
C ASN A 149 8.62 -21.35 11.38
N GLU A 150 8.40 -22.67 11.36
CA GLU A 150 7.58 -23.34 10.33
C GLU A 150 6.12 -22.85 10.31
N ASN A 151 5.65 -22.20 11.38
CA ASN A 151 4.28 -21.69 11.50
C ASN A 151 4.16 -20.18 11.16
N ALA A 152 5.25 -19.52 10.80
CA ALA A 152 5.24 -18.06 10.58
C ALA A 152 4.11 -17.58 9.65
N LEU A 153 3.88 -18.25 8.52
CA LEU A 153 2.78 -17.90 7.61
C LEU A 153 1.40 -18.06 8.26
N ILE A 154 1.22 -19.11 9.10
CA ILE A 154 -0.05 -19.36 9.78
C ILE A 154 -0.32 -18.27 10.82
N GLU A 155 0.68 -17.93 11.62
CA GLU A 155 0.59 -16.92 12.67
C GLU A 155 0.33 -15.54 12.07
N ARG A 156 1.13 -15.14 11.08
CA ARG A 156 1.02 -13.83 10.41
C ARG A 156 -0.29 -13.67 9.64
N SER A 157 -0.75 -14.73 8.98
CA SER A 157 -2.05 -14.71 8.30
C SER A 157 -3.22 -14.64 9.29
N TYR A 158 -3.07 -15.21 10.48
CA TYR A 158 -4.06 -15.10 11.54
C TYR A 158 -4.13 -13.65 12.08
N ILE A 159 -2.99 -13.06 12.45
CA ILE A 159 -2.93 -11.66 12.91
C ILE A 159 -3.54 -10.72 11.86
N TYR A 160 -3.18 -10.93 10.59
CA TYR A 160 -3.76 -10.14 9.49
C TYR A 160 -5.28 -10.31 9.38
N ASN A 161 -5.81 -11.53 9.50
CA ASN A 161 -7.24 -11.78 9.52
C ASN A 161 -7.94 -11.07 10.68
N GLU A 162 -7.35 -11.10 11.89
CA GLU A 162 -7.91 -10.42 13.07
C GLU A 162 -7.90 -8.89 12.88
N THR A 163 -6.83 -8.34 12.30
CA THR A 163 -6.74 -6.91 11.95
C THR A 163 -7.90 -6.49 11.02
N LEU A 164 -8.13 -7.27 9.95
CA LEU A 164 -9.21 -6.99 9.00
C LEU A 164 -10.60 -7.11 9.67
N ASN A 165 -10.80 -8.11 10.52
CA ASN A 165 -12.06 -8.31 11.23
C ASN A 165 -12.32 -7.22 12.28
N ALA A 166 -11.29 -6.78 12.99
CA ALA A 166 -11.39 -5.66 13.94
C ALA A 166 -11.77 -4.37 13.21
N ALA A 167 -11.14 -4.09 12.07
CA ALA A 167 -11.46 -2.94 11.24
C ALA A 167 -12.90 -2.98 10.72
N LEU A 168 -13.35 -4.12 10.18
CA LEU A 168 -14.73 -4.28 9.72
C LEU A 168 -15.75 -4.08 10.85
N LYS A 169 -15.43 -4.56 12.04
CA LYS A 169 -16.31 -4.39 13.22
C LYS A 169 -16.46 -2.93 13.63
N ASN A 170 -15.40 -2.12 13.46
CA ASN A 170 -15.39 -0.70 13.82
C ASN A 170 -15.82 0.23 12.67
N ALA A 171 -16.01 -0.29 11.48
CA ALA A 171 -16.56 0.44 10.35
C ALA A 171 -18.10 0.38 10.39
N ASP A 172 -18.74 1.50 10.75
CA ASP A 172 -20.18 1.57 11.00
C ASP A 172 -21.04 1.08 9.81
N ASP A 173 -20.62 1.42 8.58
CA ASP A 173 -21.33 1.09 7.34
C ASP A 173 -20.61 0.02 6.51
N GLY A 174 -19.60 -0.64 7.05
CA GLY A 174 -18.73 -1.58 6.33
C GLY A 174 -17.49 -0.93 5.73
N LEU A 175 -16.76 -1.69 4.92
CA LEU A 175 -15.52 -1.25 4.27
C LEU A 175 -15.70 -1.28 2.75
N ASP A 176 -15.37 -0.18 2.07
CA ASP A 176 -15.42 -0.07 0.61
C ASP A 176 -14.12 -0.49 -0.05
N ILE A 177 -12.97 -0.24 0.60
CA ILE A 177 -11.65 -0.52 0.07
C ILE A 177 -10.62 -0.71 1.19
N ILE A 178 -9.65 -1.60 0.95
CA ILE A 178 -8.46 -1.78 1.81
C ILE A 178 -7.27 -1.15 1.09
N LEU A 179 -6.68 -0.13 1.68
CA LEU A 179 -5.44 0.50 1.24
C LEU A 179 -4.26 -0.11 1.99
N SER A 180 -3.20 -0.50 1.28
CA SER A 180 -1.98 -0.99 1.93
C SER A 180 -0.76 -0.16 1.54
N GLY A 181 -0.04 0.29 2.55
CA GLY A 181 1.15 1.14 2.45
C GLY A 181 2.43 0.42 2.04
N GLY A 182 2.37 -0.84 1.56
CA GLY A 182 3.56 -1.58 1.12
C GLY A 182 4.00 -2.66 2.10
N ASP A 183 5.06 -3.40 1.72
CA ASP A 183 5.63 -4.51 2.46
C ASP A 183 4.58 -5.57 2.86
N GLN A 184 3.81 -6.02 1.85
CA GLN A 184 2.84 -7.10 1.98
C GLN A 184 3.50 -8.41 2.35
N ALA A 185 4.73 -8.64 1.82
CA ALA A 185 5.51 -9.85 2.01
C ALA A 185 6.95 -9.53 2.42
N SER A 186 7.56 -10.33 3.28
CA SER A 186 8.91 -10.11 3.81
C SER A 186 10.02 -10.37 2.80
N GLN A 187 9.80 -11.29 1.84
CA GLN A 187 10.72 -11.62 0.77
C GLN A 187 10.13 -11.45 -0.63
N GLY A 188 8.86 -11.05 -0.74
CA GLY A 188 8.13 -10.92 -2.00
C GLY A 188 7.90 -12.25 -2.72
N LEU A 189 7.94 -13.37 -2.00
CA LEU A 189 7.74 -14.71 -2.54
C LEU A 189 6.26 -14.93 -2.89
N THR A 190 6.02 -15.76 -3.91
CA THR A 190 4.65 -16.08 -4.35
C THR A 190 3.84 -16.71 -3.21
N GLU A 191 4.44 -17.61 -2.43
CA GLU A 191 3.82 -18.29 -1.30
C GLU A 191 3.39 -17.33 -0.19
N GLU A 192 4.20 -16.30 0.10
CA GLU A 192 3.86 -15.25 1.06
C GLU A 192 2.66 -14.43 0.59
N LEU A 193 2.62 -14.07 -0.70
CA LEU A 193 1.51 -13.32 -1.30
C LEU A 193 0.25 -14.17 -1.46
N ILE A 194 0.38 -15.48 -1.68
CA ILE A 194 -0.75 -16.42 -1.64
C ILE A 194 -1.34 -16.45 -0.22
N ALA A 195 -0.50 -16.48 0.82
CA ALA A 195 -0.95 -16.45 2.20
C ALA A 195 -1.72 -15.15 2.55
N LEU A 196 -1.33 -14.03 1.94
CA LEU A 196 -2.05 -12.76 2.06
C LEU A 196 -3.53 -12.87 1.63
N SER A 197 -3.85 -13.76 0.69
CA SER A 197 -5.23 -13.99 0.23
C SER A 197 -6.04 -14.89 1.18
N SER A 198 -5.48 -15.38 2.28
CA SER A 198 -6.19 -16.33 3.16
C SER A 198 -7.42 -15.75 3.89
N PRO A 199 -7.45 -14.47 4.37
CA PRO A 199 -8.65 -13.92 4.97
C PRO A 199 -9.83 -13.84 3.98
N GLU A 200 -11.03 -14.04 4.46
CA GLU A 200 -12.26 -13.99 3.64
C GLU A 200 -12.48 -12.60 3.04
N LEU A 201 -12.17 -11.55 3.80
CA LEU A 201 -12.32 -10.18 3.35
C LEU A 201 -11.51 -9.83 2.10
N MET A 202 -10.42 -10.55 1.84
CA MET A 202 -9.64 -10.39 0.61
C MET A 202 -10.38 -10.83 -0.67
N LYS A 203 -11.48 -11.55 -0.55
CA LYS A 203 -12.37 -11.96 -1.65
C LYS A 203 -13.57 -11.05 -1.80
N THR A 204 -13.87 -10.21 -0.80
CA THR A 204 -15.12 -9.46 -0.72
C THR A 204 -14.93 -7.95 -0.69
N ILE A 205 -13.75 -7.48 -0.28
CA ILE A 205 -13.40 -6.06 -0.25
C ILE A 205 -12.17 -5.84 -1.14
N PRO A 206 -12.19 -4.82 -2.03
CA PRO A 206 -11.08 -4.53 -2.92
C PRO A 206 -9.81 -4.17 -2.17
N PHE A 207 -8.70 -4.86 -2.48
CA PHE A 207 -7.38 -4.63 -1.91
C PHE A 207 -6.52 -3.79 -2.85
N ALA A 208 -6.12 -2.60 -2.41
CA ALA A 208 -5.30 -1.64 -3.13
C ALA A 208 -3.90 -1.51 -2.50
N PRO A 209 -2.92 -2.37 -2.87
CA PRO A 209 -1.58 -2.33 -2.33
C PRO A 209 -0.66 -1.39 -3.10
N THR A 210 0.22 -0.66 -2.41
CA THR A 210 1.42 -0.08 -3.03
C THR A 210 2.64 -0.97 -2.82
N VAL A 211 3.75 -0.68 -3.50
CA VAL A 211 4.98 -1.49 -3.44
C VAL A 211 5.86 -1.04 -2.29
N GLY A 212 6.23 -1.97 -1.41
CA GLY A 212 7.26 -1.77 -0.40
C GLY A 212 8.65 -2.31 -0.82
N ASN A 213 9.66 -1.99 -0.04
CA ASN A 213 11.03 -2.43 -0.34
C ASN A 213 11.22 -3.94 -0.14
N HIS A 214 10.41 -4.58 0.71
CA HIS A 214 10.41 -6.02 0.88
C HIS A 214 9.69 -6.76 -0.27
N ASP A 215 8.60 -6.21 -0.79
CA ASP A 215 7.90 -6.76 -1.97
C ASP A 215 8.80 -6.85 -3.20
N ARG A 216 9.82 -5.99 -3.28
CA ARG A 216 10.80 -5.95 -4.38
C ARG A 216 11.91 -6.98 -4.28
N LYS A 217 11.98 -7.77 -3.23
CA LYS A 217 13.00 -8.81 -3.09
C LYS A 217 12.80 -9.97 -4.05
N SER A 218 11.57 -10.17 -4.54
CA SER A 218 11.21 -11.16 -5.56
C SER A 218 10.20 -10.58 -6.54
N ILE A 219 9.80 -11.36 -7.54
CA ILE A 219 8.87 -10.95 -8.60
C ILE A 219 7.40 -11.28 -8.27
N GLY A 220 7.13 -11.91 -7.13
CA GLY A 220 5.79 -12.38 -6.76
C GLY A 220 4.71 -11.31 -6.83
N TYR A 221 5.00 -10.13 -6.30
CA TYR A 221 4.06 -9.00 -6.29
C TYR A 221 3.48 -8.68 -7.69
N LYS A 222 4.31 -8.71 -8.72
CA LYS A 222 3.89 -8.45 -10.12
C LYS A 222 2.82 -9.43 -10.60
N TYR A 223 2.93 -10.68 -10.23
CA TYR A 223 1.99 -11.73 -10.65
C TYR A 223 0.80 -11.85 -9.71
N TYR A 224 0.96 -11.42 -8.46
CA TYR A 224 -0.14 -11.39 -7.50
C TYR A 224 -1.15 -10.30 -7.82
N THR A 225 -0.69 -9.09 -8.13
CA THR A 225 -1.55 -7.91 -8.28
C THR A 225 -2.24 -7.84 -9.65
N PHE A 226 -3.47 -7.28 -9.64
CA PHE A 226 -4.23 -6.97 -10.85
C PHE A 226 -4.91 -5.61 -10.66
N LEU A 227 -4.25 -4.53 -11.10
CA LEU A 227 -4.58 -3.16 -10.71
C LEU A 227 -4.96 -2.31 -11.92
N PRO A 228 -5.91 -1.37 -11.77
CA PRO A 228 -6.35 -0.46 -12.84
C PRO A 228 -5.37 0.70 -13.04
N ASN A 229 -5.57 1.49 -14.08
CA ASN A 229 -4.97 2.83 -14.29
C ASN A 229 -3.47 2.92 -14.03
N GLN A 230 -2.74 1.85 -14.34
CA GLN A 230 -1.30 1.76 -14.11
C GLN A 230 -0.53 2.75 -14.98
N ALA A 231 0.44 3.44 -14.38
CA ALA A 231 1.32 4.36 -15.07
C ALA A 231 2.35 3.64 -15.94
N ASP A 232 2.66 4.21 -17.11
CA ASP A 232 3.83 3.82 -17.89
C ASP A 232 5.02 4.70 -17.47
N LEU A 233 5.68 4.32 -16.38
CA LEU A 233 6.84 5.04 -15.87
C LEU A 233 8.05 4.79 -16.77
N ALA A 234 8.83 5.84 -17.06
CA ALA A 234 9.98 5.78 -17.96
C ALA A 234 11.08 4.81 -17.50
N PHE A 235 11.18 4.61 -16.20
CA PHE A 235 12.03 3.59 -15.58
C PHE A 235 11.09 2.58 -14.92
N LYS A 236 10.70 1.56 -15.69
CA LYS A 236 9.76 0.54 -15.18
C LYS A 236 10.40 -0.20 -14.03
N SER A 237 9.73 -0.17 -12.88
CA SER A 237 9.93 -1.23 -11.89
C SER A 237 9.44 -2.53 -12.51
N TYR A 238 10.20 -3.61 -12.36
CA TYR A 238 9.73 -4.94 -12.79
C TYR A 238 8.58 -5.46 -11.93
N ILE A 239 8.38 -4.87 -10.76
CA ILE A 239 7.51 -5.39 -9.72
C ILE A 239 6.17 -4.70 -9.71
N GLY A 240 6.15 -3.36 -9.75
CA GLY A 240 4.93 -2.58 -9.68
C GLY A 240 5.10 -1.22 -10.34
N THR A 241 4.08 -0.39 -10.24
CA THR A 241 4.06 0.96 -10.79
C THR A 241 3.06 1.82 -10.03
N ASP A 242 3.06 3.13 -10.28
CA ASP A 242 1.98 3.98 -9.82
C ASP A 242 0.67 3.58 -10.47
N TYR A 243 -0.43 3.74 -9.74
CA TYR A 243 -1.78 3.63 -10.27
C TYR A 243 -2.74 4.47 -9.42
N TRP A 244 -3.94 4.70 -9.92
CA TRP A 244 -4.96 5.42 -9.17
C TRP A 244 -6.29 4.67 -9.19
N VAL A 245 -7.06 4.89 -8.14
CA VAL A 245 -8.46 4.46 -8.03
C VAL A 245 -9.28 5.61 -7.47
N ARG A 246 -10.56 5.67 -7.82
CA ARG A 246 -11.50 6.64 -7.27
C ARG A 246 -12.66 5.92 -6.61
N TYR A 247 -13.00 6.32 -5.41
CA TYR A 247 -14.19 5.87 -4.70
C TYR A 247 -14.93 7.11 -4.20
N GLY A 248 -16.17 7.31 -4.66
CA GLY A 248 -16.94 8.52 -4.37
C GLY A 248 -16.13 9.79 -4.66
N ASP A 249 -15.99 10.65 -3.67
CA ASP A 249 -15.25 11.91 -3.77
C ASP A 249 -13.75 11.80 -3.46
N ALA A 250 -13.24 10.59 -3.17
CA ALA A 250 -11.84 10.35 -2.85
C ALA A 250 -11.05 9.77 -4.03
N LEU A 251 -10.00 10.46 -4.46
CA LEU A 251 -9.00 9.99 -5.40
C LEU A 251 -7.78 9.46 -4.64
N PHE A 252 -7.48 8.18 -4.76
CA PHE A 252 -6.31 7.54 -4.21
C PHE A 252 -5.20 7.44 -5.26
N LEU A 253 -4.09 8.12 -5.00
CA LEU A 253 -2.86 8.06 -5.81
C LEU A 253 -1.90 7.08 -5.16
N MET A 254 -1.79 5.89 -5.72
CA MET A 254 -0.94 4.82 -5.23
C MET A 254 0.44 4.92 -5.88
N PHE A 255 1.46 5.25 -5.11
CA PHE A 255 2.81 5.48 -5.62
C PHE A 255 3.77 4.33 -5.30
N ASP A 256 4.54 3.90 -6.29
CA ASP A 256 5.73 3.06 -6.09
C ASP A 256 6.90 3.94 -5.63
N SER A 257 6.99 4.22 -4.32
CA SER A 257 8.06 5.04 -3.75
C SER A 257 9.43 4.36 -3.77
N CYS A 258 9.49 3.08 -4.07
CA CYS A 258 10.73 2.38 -4.37
C CYS A 258 11.30 2.74 -5.75
N ASN A 259 10.50 3.36 -6.61
CA ASN A 259 10.93 3.90 -7.89
C ASN A 259 11.17 5.40 -7.74
N THR A 260 12.39 5.85 -7.99
CA THR A 260 12.79 7.25 -7.81
C THR A 260 12.63 8.09 -9.07
N SER A 261 11.88 7.60 -10.08
CA SER A 261 11.59 8.32 -11.33
C SER A 261 10.61 9.47 -11.13
N MET A 262 10.99 10.51 -10.41
CA MET A 262 10.12 11.63 -10.05
C MET A 262 9.39 12.26 -11.25
N MET A 263 10.03 12.30 -12.43
CA MET A 263 9.36 12.79 -13.65
C MET A 263 8.17 11.90 -14.05
N GLY A 264 8.28 10.58 -13.84
CA GLY A 264 7.20 9.63 -14.05
C GLY A 264 6.06 9.89 -13.07
N HIS A 265 6.35 9.97 -11.78
CA HIS A 265 5.38 10.27 -10.73
C HIS A 265 4.66 11.61 -10.95
N TYR A 266 5.38 12.66 -11.37
CA TYR A 266 4.76 13.94 -11.74
C TYR A 266 3.80 13.82 -12.94
N LYS A 267 4.18 13.03 -13.97
CA LYS A 267 3.29 12.80 -15.13
C LYS A 267 2.05 12.01 -14.74
N PHE A 268 2.25 10.99 -13.92
CA PHE A 268 1.17 10.17 -13.39
C PHE A 268 0.21 11.01 -12.55
N ALA A 269 0.68 11.71 -11.51
CA ALA A 269 -0.15 12.54 -10.65
C ALA A 269 -0.93 13.59 -11.46
N LYS A 270 -0.27 14.23 -12.46
CA LYS A 270 -0.93 15.17 -13.36
C LYS A 270 -2.04 14.52 -14.18
N ALA A 271 -1.84 13.31 -14.68
CA ALA A 271 -2.84 12.61 -15.48
C ALA A 271 -4.02 12.16 -14.61
N ALA A 272 -3.73 11.59 -13.44
CA ALA A 272 -4.72 11.11 -12.50
C ALA A 272 -5.62 12.24 -11.97
N THR A 273 -5.02 13.34 -11.46
CA THR A 273 -5.79 14.49 -10.97
C THR A 273 -6.58 15.19 -12.08
N LYS A 274 -6.05 15.20 -13.31
CA LYS A 274 -6.80 15.73 -14.45
C LYS A 274 -7.98 14.84 -14.85
N ALA A 275 -7.86 13.53 -14.74
CA ALA A 275 -8.95 12.60 -15.04
C ALA A 275 -10.06 12.64 -13.98
N ASN A 276 -9.77 13.17 -12.78
CA ASN A 276 -10.64 13.24 -11.62
C ASN A 276 -10.69 14.69 -11.06
N GLU A 277 -10.90 15.69 -11.93
CA GLU A 277 -10.90 17.11 -11.54
C GLU A 277 -12.00 17.48 -10.54
N ASP A 278 -13.03 16.64 -10.46
CA ASP A 278 -14.18 16.77 -9.56
C ASP A 278 -14.03 16.02 -8.23
N ALA A 279 -12.92 15.33 -8.00
CA ALA A 279 -12.67 14.69 -6.72
C ALA A 279 -12.40 15.73 -5.62
N THR A 280 -13.09 15.64 -4.49
CA THR A 280 -12.89 16.53 -3.34
C THR A 280 -11.59 16.23 -2.60
N TRP A 281 -11.27 14.95 -2.46
CA TRP A 281 -10.15 14.47 -1.67
C TRP A 281 -9.06 13.85 -2.55
N VAL A 282 -7.80 14.22 -2.32
CA VAL A 282 -6.64 13.59 -2.95
C VAL A 282 -5.77 12.98 -1.87
N ILE A 283 -5.70 11.68 -1.87
CA ILE A 283 -4.95 10.89 -0.92
C ILE A 283 -3.78 10.21 -1.65
N ALA A 284 -2.56 10.48 -1.21
CA ALA A 284 -1.39 9.74 -1.67
C ALA A 284 -1.16 8.53 -0.76
N VAL A 285 -0.87 7.38 -1.33
CA VAL A 285 -0.43 6.18 -0.61
C VAL A 285 0.92 5.77 -1.16
N MET A 286 1.90 5.62 -0.30
CA MET A 286 3.25 5.19 -0.66
C MET A 286 3.87 4.39 0.48
N HIS A 287 5.02 3.75 0.25
CA HIS A 287 5.62 2.93 1.28
C HIS A 287 6.53 3.73 2.24
N HIS A 288 7.52 4.45 1.69
CA HIS A 288 8.54 5.08 2.53
C HIS A 288 8.00 6.30 3.28
N ASP A 289 8.27 6.36 4.57
CA ASP A 289 7.90 7.45 5.45
C ASP A 289 8.78 8.71 5.25
N MET A 290 8.24 9.87 5.63
CA MET A 290 8.94 11.14 5.47
C MET A 290 8.96 11.98 6.74
N PHE A 291 7.91 11.92 7.54
CA PHE A 291 7.73 12.70 8.75
C PHE A 291 7.24 11.80 9.88
N GLY A 292 7.65 12.05 11.09
CA GLY A 292 7.16 11.36 12.27
C GLY A 292 7.85 10.04 12.60
N GLY A 293 8.73 9.53 11.74
CA GLY A 293 9.57 8.38 12.08
C GLY A 293 10.54 8.69 13.24
N ARG A 294 11.09 7.66 13.86
CA ARG A 294 12.11 7.80 14.91
C ARG A 294 13.52 7.86 14.34
N GLU A 295 14.47 8.48 15.07
CA GLU A 295 15.89 8.28 14.76
C GLU A 295 16.27 6.79 14.89
N PRO A 296 17.12 6.23 14.03
CA PRO A 296 17.98 6.94 13.06
C PRO A 296 17.31 7.25 11.71
N TRP A 297 16.07 6.93 11.48
CA TRP A 297 15.34 7.04 10.21
C TRP A 297 15.18 8.48 9.71
N LEU A 298 15.32 9.47 10.59
CA LEU A 298 15.19 10.89 10.26
C LEU A 298 16.34 11.50 9.46
N ASN A 299 17.42 10.78 9.21
CA ASN A 299 18.66 11.42 8.80
C ASN A 299 18.78 11.63 7.28
N SER A 300 19.17 10.63 6.50
CA SER A 300 19.50 10.86 5.09
C SER A 300 18.39 10.48 4.14
N GLU A 301 17.69 9.39 4.43
CA GLU A 301 16.63 8.85 3.57
C GLU A 301 15.40 9.73 3.61
N ASN A 302 14.83 9.97 4.79
CA ASN A 302 13.66 10.84 4.96
C ASN A 302 13.90 12.25 4.43
N THR A 303 15.09 12.81 4.63
CA THR A 303 15.44 14.12 4.06
C THR A 303 15.42 14.11 2.53
N LEU A 304 15.95 13.06 1.91
CA LEU A 304 15.91 12.89 0.46
C LEU A 304 14.47 12.73 -0.04
N LEU A 305 13.68 11.90 0.62
CA LEU A 305 12.28 11.70 0.29
C LEU A 305 11.46 12.98 0.40
N ARG A 306 11.66 13.78 1.45
CA ARG A 306 11.02 15.10 1.60
C ARG A 306 11.35 16.03 0.43
N ILE A 307 12.62 16.08 0.01
CA ILE A 307 13.06 16.91 -1.13
C ILE A 307 12.40 16.44 -2.43
N LEU A 308 12.20 15.13 -2.60
CA LEU A 308 11.69 14.55 -3.82
C LEU A 308 10.14 14.61 -3.90
N TRP A 309 9.45 14.21 -2.85
CA TRP A 309 8.02 13.94 -2.87
C TRP A 309 7.14 15.11 -2.42
N THR A 310 7.53 15.88 -1.39
CA THR A 310 6.67 16.97 -0.90
C THR A 310 6.37 18.03 -1.95
N PRO A 311 7.29 18.42 -2.88
CA PRO A 311 6.94 19.33 -3.96
C PRO A 311 5.90 18.78 -4.95
N LEU A 312 5.85 17.44 -5.11
CA LEU A 312 4.82 16.77 -5.91
C LEU A 312 3.46 16.88 -5.22
N PHE A 313 3.40 16.52 -3.94
CA PHE A 313 2.17 16.57 -3.16
C PHE A 313 1.64 18.00 -3.02
N ASP A 314 2.52 18.95 -2.72
CA ASP A 314 2.18 20.37 -2.71
C ASP A 314 1.62 20.87 -4.05
N GLN A 315 2.12 20.34 -5.17
CA GLN A 315 1.68 20.77 -6.49
C GLN A 315 0.30 20.24 -6.86
N TYR A 316 0.01 18.98 -6.50
CA TYR A 316 -1.24 18.33 -6.87
C TYR A 316 -2.28 18.32 -5.74
N GLY A 317 -2.06 19.14 -4.71
CA GLY A 317 -3.05 19.38 -3.66
C GLY A 317 -3.38 18.14 -2.85
N VAL A 318 -2.38 17.27 -2.59
CA VAL A 318 -2.58 16.10 -1.73
C VAL A 318 -2.99 16.55 -0.33
N ASP A 319 -4.14 16.09 0.13
CA ASP A 319 -4.69 16.40 1.45
C ASP A 319 -4.02 15.57 2.53
N MET A 320 -3.84 14.26 2.26
CA MET A 320 -3.18 13.33 3.18
C MET A 320 -2.25 12.39 2.41
N CYS A 321 -1.11 12.08 2.99
CA CYS A 321 -0.19 11.04 2.54
C CYS A 321 -0.11 9.94 3.58
N LEU A 322 -0.44 8.73 3.17
CA LEU A 322 -0.42 7.51 3.97
C LEU A 322 0.85 6.72 3.62
N TYR A 323 1.61 6.30 4.63
CA TYR A 323 2.84 5.53 4.44
C TYR A 323 3.11 4.53 5.58
N GLY A 324 4.05 3.62 5.40
CA GLY A 324 4.51 2.62 6.35
C GLY A 324 6.02 2.70 6.59
N HIS A 325 6.71 1.56 6.41
CA HIS A 325 8.17 1.41 6.40
C HIS A 325 8.88 1.53 7.75
N SER A 326 8.58 2.54 8.54
CA SER A 326 9.22 2.74 9.86
C SER A 326 8.62 1.87 10.96
N HIS A 327 7.47 1.24 10.69
CA HIS A 327 6.70 0.41 11.62
C HIS A 327 6.23 1.15 12.89
N TYR A 328 6.27 2.47 12.91
CA TYR A 328 5.77 3.31 13.99
C TYR A 328 4.48 4.01 13.58
N TYR A 329 3.57 4.17 14.52
CA TYR A 329 2.42 5.05 14.31
C TYR A 329 2.81 6.50 14.53
N SER A 330 2.52 7.35 13.57
CA SER A 330 2.73 8.78 13.70
C SER A 330 1.82 9.59 12.78
N VAL A 331 1.46 10.79 13.23
CA VAL A 331 0.76 11.80 12.43
C VAL A 331 1.57 13.08 12.47
N SER A 332 1.81 13.71 11.33
CA SER A 332 2.51 14.99 11.24
C SER A 332 1.54 16.16 11.47
N ASP A 333 2.11 17.33 11.69
CA ASP A 333 1.43 18.61 11.44
C ASP A 333 0.91 18.71 10.00
N VAL A 334 0.08 19.72 9.70
CA VAL A 334 -0.18 20.11 8.32
C VAL A 334 1.08 20.74 7.72
N ILE A 335 1.65 20.08 6.72
CA ILE A 335 2.93 20.46 6.12
C ILE A 335 2.71 21.06 4.72
N TYR A 336 3.33 22.18 4.44
CA TYR A 336 3.48 22.75 3.10
C TYR A 336 4.87 23.35 2.90
N ASN A 337 5.51 23.00 1.79
CA ASN A 337 6.88 23.43 1.47
C ASN A 337 7.86 23.06 2.60
N ASN A 338 7.75 21.82 3.12
CA ASN A 338 8.54 21.26 4.22
C ASN A 338 8.49 22.10 5.53
N LYS A 339 7.37 22.73 5.83
CA LYS A 339 7.17 23.53 7.03
C LYS A 339 5.77 23.33 7.57
N THR A 340 5.66 23.28 8.90
CA THR A 340 4.37 23.34 9.60
C THR A 340 3.57 24.56 9.16
N LYS A 341 2.34 24.34 8.77
CA LYS A 341 1.31 25.36 8.49
C LYS A 341 0.24 25.41 9.53
N VAL A 342 -0.18 24.27 10.01
CA VAL A 342 -1.07 24.12 11.13
C VAL A 342 -0.45 23.09 12.05
N ASP A 343 -0.23 23.48 13.27
CA ASP A 343 0.17 22.61 14.37
C ASP A 343 -1.07 21.80 14.79
N LEU A 344 -0.95 20.48 14.79
CA LEU A 344 -2.02 19.54 15.14
C LEU A 344 -1.91 19.01 16.59
N GLU A 345 -0.89 19.41 17.36
CA GLU A 345 -0.83 19.08 18.78
C GLU A 345 -2.11 19.62 19.45
N ASP A 346 -2.81 18.81 20.18
CA ASP A 346 -4.10 19.12 20.83
C ASP A 346 -5.27 19.48 19.88
N LYS A 347 -5.19 19.17 18.57
CA LYS A 347 -6.29 19.39 17.63
C LYS A 347 -6.79 18.09 17.03
N ASN A 348 -8.10 17.94 17.04
CA ASN A 348 -8.82 16.84 16.40
C ASN A 348 -9.74 17.30 15.25
N GLU A 349 -9.75 18.60 14.93
CA GLU A 349 -10.56 19.17 13.87
C GLU A 349 -9.85 20.35 13.20
N ILE A 350 -9.82 20.40 11.88
CA ILE A 350 -9.28 21.50 11.07
C ILE A 350 -10.15 21.73 9.82
N THR A 351 -10.17 22.97 9.34
CA THR A 351 -10.94 23.35 8.15
C THR A 351 -10.01 24.00 7.11
N ASP A 352 -10.16 23.61 5.85
CA ASP A 352 -9.43 24.14 4.68
C ASP A 352 -7.90 24.19 4.90
N PRO A 353 -7.25 23.12 5.33
CA PRO A 353 -5.82 23.17 5.60
C PRO A 353 -5.03 23.37 4.30
N ALA A 354 -4.14 24.38 4.30
CA ALA A 354 -3.28 24.67 3.15
C ALA A 354 -1.98 23.83 3.21
N GLY A 355 -2.09 22.49 3.26
CA GLY A 355 -0.96 21.59 3.36
C GLY A 355 -1.40 20.14 3.33
N THR A 356 -0.46 19.25 3.47
CA THR A 356 -0.64 17.79 3.51
C THR A 356 -0.42 17.29 4.93
N VAL A 357 -1.29 16.43 5.44
CA VAL A 357 -1.05 15.64 6.66
C VAL A 357 -0.39 14.32 6.26
N TYR A 358 0.61 13.89 6.99
CA TYR A 358 1.33 12.63 6.76
C TYR A 358 1.06 11.67 7.90
N LEU A 359 0.61 10.45 7.57
CA LEU A 359 0.21 9.44 8.55
C LEU A 359 0.88 8.11 8.25
N SER A 360 1.52 7.52 9.27
CA SER A 360 1.97 6.13 9.31
C SER A 360 1.09 5.36 10.29
N THR A 361 0.54 4.23 9.86
CA THR A 361 -0.33 3.39 10.70
C THR A 361 0.41 2.32 11.51
N GLY A 362 1.74 2.33 11.51
CA GLY A 362 2.51 1.26 12.13
C GLY A 362 2.59 0.01 11.25
N SER A 363 2.65 -1.16 11.87
CA SER A 363 2.79 -2.45 11.17
C SER A 363 1.73 -3.45 11.64
N VAL A 364 1.37 -4.39 10.77
CA VAL A 364 0.46 -5.50 11.13
C VAL A 364 1.22 -6.65 11.80
N ASN A 365 2.41 -7.02 11.31
CA ASN A 365 3.13 -8.20 11.80
C ASN A 365 4.61 -7.97 12.13
N ASN A 366 5.13 -6.77 11.95
CA ASN A 366 6.56 -6.50 12.13
C ASN A 366 6.76 -5.20 12.91
N PHE A 367 6.69 -5.29 14.22
CA PHE A 367 6.71 -4.13 15.10
C PHE A 367 8.12 -3.56 15.24
N ALA A 368 8.22 -2.24 15.30
CA ALA A 368 9.48 -1.59 15.61
C ALA A 368 9.75 -1.66 17.11
N PRO A 369 11.01 -1.89 17.54
CA PRO A 369 11.32 -1.95 18.97
C PRO A 369 11.05 -0.59 19.65
N LEU A 370 10.42 -0.62 20.82
CA LEU A 370 10.13 0.58 21.64
C LEU A 370 11.40 1.26 22.13
N LEU A 371 12.48 0.49 22.34
CA LEU A 371 13.76 0.97 22.87
C LEU A 371 14.86 0.74 21.85
N ASP A 372 15.83 1.66 21.82
CA ASP A 372 17.08 1.46 21.06
C ASP A 372 17.99 0.41 21.73
N ASP A 373 19.12 0.08 21.09
CA ASP A 373 20.09 -0.88 21.61
C ASP A 373 20.69 -0.48 22.97
N ASP A 374 20.59 0.78 23.36
CA ASP A 374 21.05 1.33 24.64
C ASP A 374 19.92 1.35 25.70
N GLY A 375 18.70 0.92 25.35
CA GLY A 375 17.51 0.87 26.20
C GLY A 375 16.84 2.23 26.43
N ASN A 376 17.04 3.19 25.51
CA ASN A 376 16.35 4.46 25.53
C ASN A 376 15.21 4.49 24.53
N VAL A 377 14.19 5.29 24.80
CA VAL A 377 13.16 5.63 23.81
C VAL A 377 13.80 6.55 22.77
N PRO A 378 13.89 6.14 21.50
CA PRO A 378 14.45 7.01 20.46
C PRO A 378 13.64 8.29 20.33
N PRO A 379 14.28 9.44 20.06
CA PRO A 379 13.56 10.69 19.89
C PRO A 379 12.58 10.62 18.72
N VAL A 380 11.40 11.21 18.92
CA VAL A 380 10.37 11.36 17.90
C VAL A 380 10.83 12.36 16.83
N GLY A 381 10.42 12.17 15.59
CA GLY A 381 10.78 13.03 14.49
C GLY A 381 10.30 14.48 14.64
N GLU A 382 11.08 15.40 14.11
CA GLU A 382 10.64 16.77 13.92
C GLU A 382 9.35 16.81 13.08
N LEU A 383 8.39 17.64 13.46
CA LEU A 383 7.10 17.83 12.79
C LEU A 383 6.08 16.69 12.98
N ALA A 384 6.31 15.73 13.88
CA ALA A 384 5.26 14.84 14.34
C ALA A 384 4.36 15.57 15.35
N ALA A 385 3.07 15.65 15.07
CA ALA A 385 2.07 16.16 15.99
C ALA A 385 1.66 15.11 17.03
N PHE A 386 1.66 13.84 16.61
CA PHE A 386 1.30 12.72 17.46
C PHE A 386 2.11 11.48 17.10
N THR A 387 2.52 10.69 18.10
CA THR A 387 3.16 9.39 17.93
C THR A 387 2.66 8.46 19.01
N TYR A 388 2.19 7.28 18.60
CA TYR A 388 1.81 6.22 19.52
C TYR A 388 3.03 5.33 19.77
N LEU A 389 3.38 5.18 21.04
CA LEU A 389 4.60 4.50 21.47
C LEU A 389 4.34 3.32 22.41
N GLU A 390 3.10 3.10 22.76
CA GLU A 390 2.72 2.06 23.70
C GLU A 390 2.41 0.80 22.89
N GLU A 391 3.06 -0.29 23.24
CA GLU A 391 2.82 -1.67 22.83
C GLU A 391 3.21 -2.09 21.41
N GLU A 392 3.74 -3.30 21.33
CA GLU A 392 4.03 -4.06 20.11
C GLU A 392 2.75 -4.78 19.64
N GLU A 393 1.73 -4.03 19.21
CA GLU A 393 0.47 -4.60 18.73
C GLU A 393 0.09 -4.08 17.32
N PRO A 394 -0.71 -4.84 16.57
CA PRO A 394 -1.19 -4.39 15.27
C PRO A 394 -2.07 -3.17 15.39
N LEU A 395 -1.90 -2.23 14.46
CA LEU A 395 -2.69 -1.01 14.35
C LEU A 395 -3.36 -0.94 12.98
N TYR A 396 -4.50 -0.24 12.92
CA TYR A 396 -5.17 0.09 11.67
C TYR A 396 -5.83 1.47 11.75
N THR A 397 -6.08 2.06 10.60
CA THR A 397 -6.74 3.38 10.48
C THR A 397 -7.95 3.26 9.58
N LEU A 398 -9.09 3.76 10.02
CA LEU A 398 -10.28 3.98 9.23
C LEU A 398 -10.31 5.42 8.72
N LEU A 399 -10.64 5.58 7.46
CA LEU A 399 -10.75 6.85 6.74
C LEU A 399 -12.16 6.95 6.19
N ASP A 400 -12.98 7.83 6.77
CA ASP A 400 -14.34 8.09 6.33
C ASP A 400 -14.37 9.36 5.48
N PHE A 401 -14.76 9.23 4.22
CA PHE A 401 -14.87 10.34 3.27
C PHE A 401 -16.33 10.68 3.01
N THR A 402 -16.65 11.96 3.10
CA THR A 402 -17.88 12.56 2.58
C THR A 402 -17.53 13.68 1.61
N ASP A 403 -18.53 14.33 1.02
CA ASP A 403 -18.33 15.47 0.12
C ASP A 403 -17.61 16.66 0.78
N ASP A 404 -17.67 16.80 2.11
CA ASP A 404 -17.14 17.94 2.86
C ASP A 404 -16.20 17.58 4.03
N ALA A 405 -16.07 16.31 4.39
CA ALA A 405 -15.23 15.88 5.51
C ALA A 405 -14.45 14.59 5.24
N LEU A 406 -13.23 14.55 5.73
CA LEU A 406 -12.42 13.36 5.91
C LEU A 406 -12.23 13.14 7.42
N THR A 407 -12.75 12.04 7.94
CA THR A 407 -12.53 11.64 9.33
C THR A 407 -11.53 10.48 9.37
N VAL A 408 -10.49 10.65 10.18
CA VAL A 408 -9.42 9.68 10.40
C VAL A 408 -9.56 9.15 11.81
N ASN A 409 -9.69 7.83 11.96
CA ASN A 409 -9.72 7.17 13.27
C ASN A 409 -8.75 6.00 13.26
N SER A 410 -7.81 5.98 14.19
CA SER A 410 -6.83 4.90 14.31
C SER A 410 -7.04 4.10 15.59
N TYR A 411 -6.84 2.80 15.49
CA TYR A 411 -7.21 1.85 16.54
C TYR A 411 -6.13 0.80 16.74
N THR A 412 -6.08 0.28 17.97
CA THR A 412 -5.44 -1.00 18.28
C THR A 412 -6.33 -2.17 17.82
N VAL A 413 -5.72 -3.34 17.56
CA VAL A 413 -6.49 -4.52 17.15
C VAL A 413 -7.07 -5.27 18.34
N ASP A 414 -6.30 -5.44 19.42
CA ASP A 414 -6.64 -6.35 20.52
C ASP A 414 -7.89 -5.91 21.28
N ASP A 415 -8.03 -4.66 21.64
CA ASP A 415 -9.16 -4.14 22.39
C ASP A 415 -9.98 -3.07 21.65
N SER A 416 -9.57 -2.73 20.42
CA SER A 416 -10.19 -1.70 19.60
C SER A 416 -10.17 -0.31 20.24
N GLU A 417 -9.09 0.00 20.97
CA GLU A 417 -8.90 1.34 21.53
C GLU A 417 -8.68 2.35 20.41
N ASN A 418 -9.42 3.46 20.44
CA ASN A 418 -9.18 4.59 19.55
C ASN A 418 -8.00 5.40 20.09
N ILE A 419 -6.86 5.33 19.39
CA ILE A 419 -5.61 6.00 19.78
C ILE A 419 -5.46 7.40 19.18
N TYR A 420 -6.17 7.70 18.09
CA TYR A 420 -6.10 8.99 17.42
C TYR A 420 -7.34 9.27 16.59
N SER A 421 -7.78 10.52 16.59
CA SER A 421 -8.88 11.00 15.75
C SER A 421 -8.58 12.39 15.19
N LEU A 422 -8.84 12.59 13.90
CA LEU A 422 -8.73 13.88 13.22
C LEU A 422 -9.85 14.02 12.18
N THR A 423 -10.55 15.16 12.20
CA THR A 423 -11.48 15.53 11.12
C THR A 423 -10.91 16.69 10.31
N ILE A 424 -10.83 16.53 9.02
CA ILE A 424 -10.46 17.56 8.04
C ILE A 424 -11.72 17.93 7.29
N SER A 425 -12.13 19.20 7.34
CA SER A 425 -13.30 19.69 6.61
C SER A 425 -12.90 20.62 5.48
N LYS A 426 -13.69 20.63 4.39
CA LYS A 426 -13.58 21.58 3.28
C LYS A 426 -14.85 22.42 3.18
N SER A 427 -14.71 23.75 3.23
CA SER A 427 -15.83 24.68 3.20
C SER A 427 -16.39 24.92 1.79
N ASP A 428 -15.62 24.63 0.75
CA ASP A 428 -16.00 24.75 -0.66
C ASP A 428 -16.12 23.35 -1.28
N LYS A 429 -17.34 22.90 -1.45
CA LYS A 429 -17.67 21.59 -2.02
C LYS A 429 -17.40 21.52 -3.53
N ASP A 430 -17.41 22.68 -4.22
CA ASP A 430 -17.11 22.80 -5.66
C ASP A 430 -15.61 23.08 -5.89
N GLY A 431 -14.86 23.30 -4.80
CA GLY A 431 -13.44 23.63 -4.79
C GLY A 431 -12.58 22.43 -5.09
N GLY A 432 -12.60 21.97 -6.32
CA GLY A 432 -11.57 21.04 -6.82
C GLY A 432 -10.17 21.51 -6.41
N HIS A 433 -9.23 20.60 -6.36
CA HIS A 433 -7.87 20.75 -5.83
C HIS A 433 -7.28 22.13 -6.04
N THR A 434 -6.93 22.81 -4.96
CA THR A 434 -6.13 24.02 -5.04
C THR A 434 -4.70 23.62 -5.40
N PHE A 435 -4.35 23.66 -6.68
CA PHE A 435 -2.99 23.44 -7.15
C PHE A 435 -2.05 24.45 -6.48
N ARG A 436 -1.22 23.96 -5.59
CA ARG A 436 -0.26 24.78 -4.85
C ARG A 436 0.98 24.96 -5.73
N ASN A 437 1.34 26.19 -6.06
CA ASN A 437 2.50 26.49 -6.92
C ASN A 437 3.82 26.13 -6.22
N THR A 438 4.46 25.03 -6.60
CA THR A 438 5.83 24.76 -6.25
C THR A 438 6.82 25.50 -7.16
N LYS A 439 7.95 25.92 -6.63
CA LYS A 439 8.95 26.65 -7.42
C LYS A 439 9.56 25.71 -8.46
N TRP A 440 9.54 26.12 -9.74
CA TRP A 440 9.98 25.33 -10.90
C TRP A 440 11.41 24.76 -10.78
N TYR A 441 12.32 25.48 -10.11
CA TYR A 441 13.71 25.02 -9.92
C TYR A 441 13.81 23.85 -8.94
N MET A 442 12.88 23.71 -7.99
CA MET A 442 12.82 22.53 -7.13
C MET A 442 12.49 21.27 -7.92
N ARG A 443 11.61 21.36 -8.91
CA ARG A 443 11.31 20.24 -9.82
C ARG A 443 12.55 19.80 -10.62
N GLY A 444 13.32 20.77 -11.13
CA GLY A 444 14.56 20.46 -11.87
C GLY A 444 15.62 19.78 -11.00
N PHE A 445 15.78 20.24 -9.76
CA PHE A 445 16.68 19.61 -8.81
C PHE A 445 16.21 18.20 -8.42
N THR A 446 14.92 18.04 -8.12
CA THR A 446 14.27 16.76 -7.81
C THR A 446 14.49 15.76 -8.95
N TYR A 447 14.27 16.18 -10.19
CA TYR A 447 14.52 15.36 -11.37
C TYR A 447 15.98 14.88 -11.47
N PHE A 448 16.93 15.80 -11.30
CA PHE A 448 18.37 15.46 -11.36
C PHE A 448 18.78 14.45 -10.30
N VAL A 449 18.33 14.64 -9.06
CA VAL A 449 18.60 13.70 -7.96
C VAL A 449 17.97 12.34 -8.24
N SER A 450 16.72 12.31 -8.71
CA SER A 450 16.01 11.05 -9.01
C SER A 450 16.72 10.22 -10.09
N VAL A 451 17.27 10.85 -11.12
CA VAL A 451 18.04 10.14 -12.17
C VAL A 451 19.29 9.46 -11.58
N ILE A 452 20.01 10.15 -10.69
CA ILE A 452 21.19 9.57 -10.05
C ILE A 452 20.81 8.37 -9.16
N VAL A 453 19.79 8.54 -8.33
CA VAL A 453 19.35 7.47 -7.41
C VAL A 453 18.81 6.28 -8.18
N ASN A 454 18.04 6.49 -9.26
CA ASN A 454 17.57 5.42 -10.13
C ASN A 454 18.68 4.60 -10.76
N ILE A 455 19.74 5.27 -11.27
CA ILE A 455 20.90 4.55 -11.84
C ILE A 455 21.54 3.64 -10.78
N ILE A 456 21.64 4.10 -9.54
CA ILE A 456 22.22 3.34 -8.44
C ILE A 456 21.31 2.14 -8.08
N ASN A 457 20.02 2.38 -7.82
CA ASN A 457 19.08 1.34 -7.43
C ASN A 457 18.87 0.28 -8.52
N ASN A 458 18.83 0.69 -9.79
CA ASN A 458 18.66 -0.25 -10.89
C ASN A 458 19.86 -1.18 -11.08
N SER A 459 21.08 -0.76 -10.76
CA SER A 459 22.25 -1.65 -10.86
C SER A 459 22.21 -2.78 -9.83
N ASP A 460 21.76 -2.51 -8.62
CA ASP A 460 21.63 -3.53 -7.57
C ASP A 460 20.48 -4.50 -7.85
N MET A 461 19.35 -3.98 -8.30
CA MET A 461 18.21 -4.79 -8.71
C MET A 461 18.52 -5.67 -9.92
N TYR A 462 19.24 -5.14 -10.91
CA TYR A 462 19.68 -5.91 -12.07
C TYR A 462 20.45 -7.16 -11.66
N ASN A 463 21.46 -7.01 -10.79
CA ASN A 463 22.26 -8.13 -10.33
C ASN A 463 21.40 -9.15 -9.57
N ARG A 464 20.53 -8.70 -8.68
CA ARG A 464 19.63 -9.55 -7.88
C ARG A 464 18.69 -10.37 -8.77
N TYR A 465 18.05 -9.76 -9.75
CA TYR A 465 17.12 -10.47 -10.64
C TYR A 465 17.84 -11.41 -11.62
N LYS A 466 19.03 -11.01 -12.08
CA LYS A 466 19.89 -11.89 -12.91
C LYS A 466 20.30 -13.15 -12.15
N ASP A 467 20.68 -13.01 -10.90
CA ASP A 467 21.07 -14.13 -10.03
C ASP A 467 19.88 -15.06 -9.73
N GLN A 468 18.66 -14.54 -9.72
CA GLN A 468 17.41 -15.30 -9.58
C GLN A 468 16.93 -15.90 -10.91
N GLY A 469 17.63 -15.68 -12.03
CA GLY A 469 17.32 -16.27 -13.34
C GLY A 469 16.22 -15.55 -14.12
N PHE A 470 15.87 -14.31 -13.77
CA PHE A 470 14.89 -13.52 -14.51
C PHE A 470 15.45 -12.89 -15.79
N ASP A 471 14.58 -12.61 -16.76
CA ASP A 471 14.95 -11.87 -17.99
C ASP A 471 15.18 -10.39 -17.65
N VAL A 472 16.46 -10.01 -17.61
CA VAL A 472 16.92 -8.66 -17.30
C VAL A 472 17.35 -7.87 -18.54
N SER A 473 17.02 -8.34 -19.74
CA SER A 473 17.46 -7.75 -21.02
C SER A 473 17.09 -6.26 -21.17
N LEU A 474 15.98 -5.83 -20.57
CA LEU A 474 15.57 -4.41 -20.55
C LEU A 474 16.53 -3.51 -19.75
N TYR A 475 17.27 -4.05 -18.78
CA TYR A 475 18.26 -3.27 -18.01
C TYR A 475 19.65 -3.27 -18.66
N GLU A 476 19.98 -4.25 -19.49
CA GLU A 476 21.29 -4.34 -20.17
C GLU A 476 21.57 -3.12 -21.03
N GLY A 477 20.53 -2.53 -21.63
CA GLY A 477 20.62 -1.28 -22.38
C GLY A 477 20.84 -0.02 -21.54
N LEU A 478 20.57 -0.07 -20.22
CA LEU A 478 20.68 1.09 -19.31
C LEU A 478 21.98 1.09 -18.49
N ILE A 479 22.57 -0.08 -18.25
CA ILE A 479 23.77 -0.27 -17.43
C ILE A 479 25.03 -0.43 -18.31
N GLY A 480 24.88 -0.79 -19.57
CA GLY A 480 25.93 -1.22 -20.49
C GLY A 480 26.52 -0.16 -21.41
N SER A 481 26.42 1.13 -21.12
CA SER A 481 27.09 2.19 -21.89
C SER A 481 28.08 2.99 -21.05
#